data_7eca2f2000fe026fdced41d0d884a14a
#
_entry.id   7eca2f2000fe026fdced41d0d884a14a
#
_cell.length_a   1.000
_cell.length_b   1.000
_cell.length_c   1.000
_cell.angle_alpha   90.00
_cell.angle_beta   90.00
_cell.angle_gamma   90.00
#
_symmetry.space_group_name_H-M   'P 1'
#
loop_
_entity.id
_entity.type
_entity.pdbx_description
1 polymer ?
#
loop_
_entity_poly.entity_id
_entity_poly.type
_entity_poly.pdbx_seq_one_letter_code
_entity_poly.pdbx_strand_id
1 'polypeptide(L)'
;MLKGTYIYYQDGQEIYRSSNVITKYGKRFLTSFLAGRDSFTSKSMSFGIDSTSAQDTDTRMGFEFYRTPVLFGSTDIQTVNDTTTYAVVYKATIPQDVAGYITEVGIYPEFKDSLTSYDSKFIADFDNQLDWTNTPLITSTNARVGQYLLTMSSNGTSAKEYKSNIQAIDLSGYSVNDTLKLAYVKNDANLQNIIIKFYSSALDYYSVTVTPNAGTGYKLSSDIKLDNLFSNASTLNVDPSNINQIGITITPTSGQSTSVGLDALRINDEDTFNPNFGLISRSVLTTPLVKLAGRQVDVEYRLDLGF
;
A
#
# COMPACT_ATOMS: atom_id res chain seq x y z
N MET A 1 21.43 15.08 16.97
CA MET A 1 20.73 13.78 16.71
C MET A 1 19.89 13.94 15.44
N LEU A 2 20.04 13.04 14.48
CA LEU A 2 19.31 13.09 13.21
C LEU A 2 17.80 12.89 13.46
N LYS A 3 16.97 13.83 13.03
CA LYS A 3 15.52 13.82 13.25
C LYS A 3 14.81 14.15 11.94
N GLY A 4 13.79 13.38 11.61
CA GLY A 4 12.94 13.68 10.46
C GLY A 4 11.52 14.03 10.90
N THR A 5 10.87 14.85 10.10
CA THR A 5 9.49 15.30 10.33
C THR A 5 8.77 15.39 8.99
N TYR A 6 7.55 14.86 8.93
CA TYR A 6 6.63 15.07 7.82
C TYR A 6 5.62 16.15 8.19
N ILE A 7 5.41 17.10 7.30
CA ILE A 7 4.50 18.22 7.47
C ILE A 7 3.55 18.24 6.28
N TYR A 8 2.27 18.29 6.56
CA TYR A 8 1.21 18.22 5.54
C TYR A 8 0.53 19.57 5.41
N TYR A 9 0.34 20.02 4.19
CA TYR A 9 -0.30 21.29 3.87
C TYR A 9 -1.50 21.06 2.96
N GLN A 10 -2.56 21.80 3.21
CA GLN A 10 -3.69 21.93 2.31
C GLN A 10 -4.00 23.41 2.13
N ASP A 11 -4.14 23.85 0.88
CA ASP A 11 -4.37 25.27 0.54
C ASP A 11 -3.31 26.21 1.16
N GLY A 12 -2.06 25.73 1.26
CA GLY A 12 -0.93 26.45 1.86
C GLY A 12 -0.91 26.51 3.39
N GLN A 13 -1.88 25.90 4.06
CA GLN A 13 -1.94 25.85 5.53
C GLN A 13 -1.47 24.49 6.05
N GLU A 14 -0.64 24.48 7.08
CA GLU A 14 -0.26 23.24 7.77
C GLU A 14 -1.49 22.63 8.44
N ILE A 15 -1.80 21.39 8.07
CA ILE A 15 -2.95 20.64 8.60
C ILE A 15 -2.54 19.49 9.53
N TYR A 16 -1.29 18.99 9.39
CA TYR A 16 -0.78 17.91 10.22
C TYR A 16 0.74 17.91 10.24
N ARG A 17 1.30 17.33 11.31
CA ARG A 17 2.74 17.11 11.46
C ARG A 17 3.01 15.81 12.21
N SER A 18 3.96 15.01 11.72
CA SER A 18 4.37 13.76 12.36
C SER A 18 5.88 13.61 12.41
N SER A 19 6.38 13.03 13.49
CA SER A 19 7.77 12.58 13.59
C SER A 19 7.92 11.23 12.90
N ASN A 20 9.15 10.91 12.48
CA ASN A 20 9.44 9.64 11.82
C ASN A 20 10.46 8.80 12.58
N VAL A 21 10.57 7.55 12.15
CA VAL A 21 11.69 6.66 12.44
C VAL A 21 12.58 6.60 11.20
N ILE A 22 13.88 6.93 11.38
CA ILE A 22 14.87 6.72 10.34
C ILE A 22 15.33 5.28 10.42
N THR A 23 15.14 4.52 9.36
CA THR A 23 15.43 3.09 9.32
C THR A 23 16.93 2.79 9.37
N LYS A 24 17.30 1.54 9.61
CA LYS A 24 18.71 1.10 9.49
C LYS A 24 19.25 1.33 8.09
N TYR A 25 18.42 1.07 7.07
CA TYR A 25 18.77 1.37 5.69
C TYR A 25 18.97 2.87 5.48
N GLY A 26 18.06 3.71 5.96
CA GLY A 26 18.18 5.17 5.86
C GLY A 26 19.45 5.73 6.51
N LYS A 27 19.81 5.22 7.68
CA LYS A 27 21.07 5.59 8.36
C LYS A 27 22.29 5.22 7.50
N ARG A 28 22.31 3.99 6.94
CA ARG A 28 23.36 3.53 6.04
C ARG A 28 23.43 4.36 4.76
N PHE A 29 22.31 4.62 4.15
CA PHE A 29 22.19 5.42 2.95
C PHE A 29 22.74 6.85 3.16
N LEU A 30 22.32 7.52 4.24
CA LEU A 30 22.83 8.85 4.60
C LEU A 30 24.34 8.84 4.84
N THR A 31 24.88 7.82 5.48
CA THR A 31 26.33 7.68 5.67
C THR A 31 27.08 7.52 4.35
N SER A 32 26.55 6.70 3.44
CA SER A 32 27.13 6.54 2.09
C SER A 32 27.08 7.82 1.27
N PHE A 33 25.97 8.55 1.38
CA PHE A 33 25.82 9.85 0.73
C PHE A 33 26.85 10.87 1.25
N LEU A 34 26.99 11.01 2.57
CA LEU A 34 27.98 11.92 3.17
C LEU A 34 29.42 11.52 2.82
N ALA A 35 29.69 10.25 2.58
CA ALA A 35 30.97 9.74 2.10
C ALA A 35 31.18 9.91 0.59
N GLY A 36 30.24 10.51 -0.13
CA GLY A 36 30.31 10.69 -1.59
C GLY A 36 30.21 9.40 -2.40
N ARG A 37 29.66 8.32 -1.80
CA ARG A 37 29.53 7.00 -2.44
C ARG A 37 28.19 6.78 -3.12
N ASP A 38 27.18 7.56 -2.75
CA ASP A 38 25.84 7.50 -3.31
C ASP A 38 25.38 8.88 -3.80
N SER A 39 24.54 8.91 -4.82
CA SER A 39 23.93 10.13 -5.33
C SER A 39 22.43 10.14 -5.04
N PHE A 40 21.93 11.26 -4.58
CA PHE A 40 20.49 11.49 -4.44
C PHE A 40 19.87 11.96 -5.77
N THR A 41 19.76 11.11 -6.75
CA THR A 41 19.28 11.54 -8.07
C THR A 41 17.77 11.63 -8.18
N SER A 42 17.05 10.74 -7.56
CA SER A 42 15.58 10.80 -7.54
C SER A 42 15.08 10.14 -6.24
N LYS A 43 14.06 10.72 -5.64
CA LYS A 43 13.42 10.18 -4.45
C LYS A 43 11.94 10.06 -4.68
N SER A 44 11.32 9.16 -3.94
CA SER A 44 9.87 9.07 -3.88
C SER A 44 9.36 9.13 -2.45
N MET A 45 8.18 9.69 -2.31
CA MET A 45 7.41 9.68 -1.08
C MET A 45 6.18 8.80 -1.29
N SER A 46 5.97 7.88 -0.37
CA SER A 46 4.90 6.90 -0.40
C SER A 46 3.91 7.14 0.72
N PHE A 47 2.64 6.91 0.43
CA PHE A 47 1.52 7.08 1.35
C PHE A 47 0.77 5.77 1.47
N GLY A 48 0.40 5.41 2.70
CA GLY A 48 -0.22 4.12 2.99
C GLY A 48 -1.24 4.17 4.11
N ILE A 49 -1.85 3.02 4.35
CA ILE A 49 -2.97 2.85 5.29
C ILE A 49 -2.64 1.93 6.46
N ASP A 50 -1.41 1.43 6.59
CA ASP A 50 -1.04 0.61 7.74
C ASP A 50 -0.79 1.49 8.98
N SER A 51 -1.35 1.08 10.10
CA SER A 51 -1.22 1.74 11.40
C SER A 51 -0.22 1.06 12.33
N THR A 52 0.48 0.03 11.87
CA THR A 52 1.52 -0.65 12.65
C THR A 52 2.68 0.30 12.92
N SER A 53 3.06 0.44 14.18
CA SER A 53 4.12 1.37 14.61
C SER A 53 5.39 1.22 13.79
N ALA A 54 5.94 2.35 13.35
CA ALA A 54 7.18 2.38 12.58
C ALA A 54 8.37 1.85 13.41
N GLN A 55 9.20 1.01 12.78
CA GLN A 55 10.39 0.44 13.37
C GLN A 55 11.64 0.80 12.55
N ASP A 56 12.80 0.83 13.17
CA ASP A 56 14.04 1.10 12.43
C ASP A 56 14.47 -0.08 11.53
N THR A 57 13.81 -1.22 11.68
CA THR A 57 13.98 -2.41 10.85
C THR A 57 13.06 -2.47 9.66
N ASP A 58 12.14 -1.49 9.51
CA ASP A 58 11.22 -1.48 8.38
C ASP A 58 11.99 -1.34 7.07
N THR A 59 11.69 -2.19 6.11
CA THR A 59 12.28 -2.19 4.77
C THR A 59 11.35 -1.56 3.75
N ARG A 60 10.05 -1.52 4.04
CA ARG A 60 8.99 -0.98 3.19
C ARG A 60 7.80 -0.45 4.01
N MET A 61 6.87 0.19 3.32
CA MET A 61 5.56 0.56 3.86
C MET A 61 4.73 -0.69 4.17
N GLY A 62 3.85 -0.61 5.16
CA GLY A 62 2.97 -1.71 5.51
C GLY A 62 1.86 -1.97 4.49
N PHE A 63 1.24 -0.92 3.98
CA PHE A 63 0.29 -0.98 2.86
C PHE A 63 0.28 0.35 2.10
N GLU A 64 1.11 0.46 1.09
CA GLU A 64 1.21 1.64 0.23
C GLU A 64 0.03 1.68 -0.76
N PHE A 65 -0.60 2.84 -0.91
CA PHE A 65 -1.63 3.06 -1.92
C PHE A 65 -1.25 4.12 -2.96
N TYR A 66 -0.29 4.99 -2.66
CA TYR A 66 0.15 6.02 -3.58
C TYR A 66 1.63 6.34 -3.39
N ARG A 67 2.32 6.60 -4.48
CA ARG A 67 3.73 7.03 -4.51
C ARG A 67 3.91 8.15 -5.51
N THR A 68 4.70 9.16 -5.15
CA THR A 68 4.98 10.31 -5.99
C THR A 68 6.47 10.67 -5.94
N PRO A 69 7.03 11.20 -7.03
CA PRO A 69 8.39 11.72 -7.00
C PRO A 69 8.51 12.88 -6.01
N VAL A 70 9.70 13.01 -5.45
CA VAL A 70 10.03 14.09 -4.51
C VAL A 70 10.91 15.10 -5.19
N LEU A 71 10.52 16.34 -5.09
CA LEU A 71 11.34 17.48 -5.51
C LEU A 71 12.19 17.97 -4.33
N PHE A 72 13.44 18.30 -4.60
CA PHE A 72 14.26 19.03 -3.64
C PHE A 72 13.63 20.40 -3.41
N GLY A 73 13.24 20.66 -2.18
CA GLY A 73 12.62 21.94 -1.82
C GLY A 73 13.65 23.01 -1.49
N SER A 74 14.44 22.77 -0.48
CA SER A 74 15.43 23.75 0.01
C SER A 74 16.36 23.16 1.07
N THR A 75 17.43 23.88 1.36
CA THR A 75 18.09 23.81 2.65
C THR A 75 17.50 24.89 3.54
N ASP A 76 17.21 24.57 4.78
CA ASP A 76 16.69 25.48 5.77
C ASP A 76 17.68 25.60 6.93
N ILE A 77 17.99 26.85 7.32
CA ILE A 77 18.89 27.15 8.43
C ILE A 77 18.07 27.98 9.41
N GLN A 78 17.82 27.44 10.57
CA GLN A 78 17.08 28.14 11.63
C GLN A 78 17.94 28.32 12.86
N THR A 79 17.98 29.54 13.39
CA THR A 79 18.62 29.84 14.67
C THR A 79 17.54 30.23 15.67
N VAL A 80 17.39 29.42 16.71
CA VAL A 80 16.43 29.66 17.80
C VAL A 80 17.20 29.53 19.12
N ASN A 81 17.14 30.56 19.96
CA ASN A 81 17.83 30.60 21.25
C ASN A 81 19.33 30.20 21.17
N ASP A 82 20.06 30.85 20.24
CA ASP A 82 21.48 30.61 19.95
C ASP A 82 21.82 29.18 19.45
N THR A 83 20.83 28.37 19.17
CA THR A 83 21.03 27.05 18.55
C THR A 83 20.70 27.11 17.07
N THR A 84 21.68 26.86 16.22
CA THR A 84 21.48 26.80 14.78
C THR A 84 21.21 25.37 14.36
N THR A 85 20.08 25.14 13.70
CA THR A 85 19.72 23.86 13.09
C THR A 85 19.77 23.95 11.58
N TYR A 86 20.34 22.93 10.96
CA TYR A 86 20.39 22.78 9.52
C TYR A 86 19.42 21.70 9.11
N ALA A 87 18.59 21.96 8.12
CA ALA A 87 17.64 20.98 7.62
C ALA A 87 17.70 20.89 6.11
N VAL A 88 17.42 19.69 5.61
CA VAL A 88 17.13 19.45 4.19
C VAL A 88 15.62 19.20 4.07
N VAL A 89 14.99 19.94 3.16
CA VAL A 89 13.54 19.86 2.93
C VAL A 89 13.28 19.23 1.57
N TYR A 90 12.42 18.25 1.53
CA TYR A 90 11.93 17.62 0.31
C TYR A 90 10.42 17.78 0.22
N LYS A 91 9.91 18.00 -0.98
CA LYS A 91 8.48 18.25 -1.23
C LYS A 91 7.89 17.20 -2.13
N ALA A 92 6.69 16.78 -1.80
CA ALA A 92 5.87 15.87 -2.59
C ALA A 92 4.44 16.38 -2.61
N THR A 93 3.70 16.02 -3.66
CA THR A 93 2.29 16.40 -3.80
C THR A 93 1.44 15.17 -4.03
N ILE A 94 0.35 15.06 -3.28
CA ILE A 94 -0.72 14.11 -3.54
C ILE A 94 -1.77 14.85 -4.37
N PRO A 95 -1.98 14.48 -5.64
CA PRO A 95 -2.83 15.21 -6.55
C PRO A 95 -4.32 15.06 -6.22
N GLN A 96 -5.15 15.84 -6.92
CA GLN A 96 -6.60 15.94 -6.62
C GLN A 96 -7.37 14.65 -6.89
N ASP A 97 -6.94 13.84 -7.85
CA ASP A 97 -7.57 12.58 -8.25
C ASP A 97 -7.30 11.41 -7.29
N VAL A 98 -6.30 11.53 -6.45
CA VAL A 98 -6.00 10.52 -5.41
C VAL A 98 -6.85 10.79 -4.17
N ALA A 99 -7.52 9.75 -3.67
CA ALA A 99 -8.26 9.77 -2.41
C ALA A 99 -7.79 8.64 -1.50
N GLY A 100 -7.97 8.79 -0.19
CA GLY A 100 -7.67 7.74 0.77
C GLY A 100 -7.38 8.26 2.17
N TYR A 101 -7.15 7.34 3.09
CA TYR A 101 -6.75 7.62 4.47
C TYR A 101 -5.24 7.44 4.60
N ILE A 102 -4.52 8.53 4.82
CA ILE A 102 -3.08 8.46 5.06
C ILE A 102 -2.87 8.15 6.54
N THR A 103 -2.41 6.95 6.83
CA THR A 103 -2.00 6.55 8.19
C THR A 103 -0.50 6.33 8.29
N GLU A 104 0.17 6.11 7.16
CA GLU A 104 1.62 5.99 7.12
C GLU A 104 2.20 6.76 5.93
N VAL A 105 3.42 7.22 6.09
CA VAL A 105 4.21 7.87 5.05
C VAL A 105 5.64 7.39 5.13
N GLY A 106 6.28 7.26 3.97
CA GLY A 106 7.68 6.88 3.89
C GLY A 106 8.40 7.57 2.75
N ILE A 107 9.73 7.62 2.82
CA ILE A 107 10.58 8.14 1.76
C ILE A 107 11.57 7.06 1.32
N TYR A 108 11.71 6.91 0.02
CA TYR A 108 12.63 5.99 -0.64
C TYR A 108 13.72 6.74 -1.40
N PRO A 109 14.91 6.16 -1.58
CA PRO A 109 16.05 6.82 -2.23
C PRO A 109 15.83 7.04 -3.73
N GLU A 110 14.99 6.23 -4.36
CA GLU A 110 14.71 6.28 -5.78
C GLU A 110 13.22 6.39 -6.04
N PHE A 111 12.87 7.18 -7.06
CA PHE A 111 11.61 7.05 -7.73
C PHE A 111 11.86 6.21 -8.97
N LYS A 112 11.39 5.00 -8.94
CA LYS A 112 11.27 4.23 -10.17
C LYS A 112 9.93 4.53 -10.77
N ASP A 113 9.97 5.35 -11.82
CA ASP A 113 8.86 5.54 -12.71
C ASP A 113 8.72 4.25 -13.46
N SER A 114 8.03 3.33 -12.89
CA SER A 114 7.57 2.29 -13.74
C SER A 114 6.59 1.39 -13.04
N LEU A 115 5.54 1.52 -13.54
CA LEU A 115 4.61 0.48 -13.90
C LEU A 115 5.29 -0.82 -14.44
N THR A 116 6.57 -0.81 -14.69
CA THR A 116 7.28 -1.90 -15.37
C THR A 116 8.34 -2.60 -14.53
N SER A 117 8.73 -2.11 -13.38
CA SER A 117 9.69 -2.79 -12.54
C SER A 117 9.18 -2.82 -11.13
N TYR A 118 8.73 -3.90 -10.75
CA TYR A 118 8.49 -4.31 -9.42
C TYR A 118 7.75 -3.42 -8.62
N ASP A 119 7.64 -3.20 -7.84
CA ASP A 119 7.07 -2.46 -6.78
C ASP A 119 5.61 -2.76 -6.70
N SER A 120 5.19 -3.13 -5.65
CA SER A 120 3.87 -2.92 -5.11
C SER A 120 2.85 -2.49 -6.15
N LYS A 121 2.32 -3.44 -6.89
CA LYS A 121 1.32 -3.17 -7.91
C LYS A 121 -0.08 -3.27 -7.31
N PHE A 122 -0.88 -2.25 -7.51
CA PHE A 122 -2.32 -2.38 -7.32
C PHE A 122 -2.89 -3.36 -8.33
N ILE A 123 -3.62 -4.33 -7.82
CA ILE A 123 -4.35 -5.31 -8.64
C ILE A 123 -5.79 -4.84 -8.82
N ALA A 124 -6.41 -4.37 -7.72
CA ALA A 124 -7.76 -3.82 -7.72
C ALA A 124 -7.91 -2.82 -6.57
N ASP A 125 -8.60 -1.71 -6.86
CA ASP A 125 -8.97 -0.68 -5.89
C ASP A 125 -10.39 -0.87 -5.34
N PHE A 126 -11.20 -1.72 -5.97
CA PHE A 126 -12.59 -1.99 -5.62
C PHE A 126 -13.50 -0.75 -5.58
N ASP A 127 -13.17 0.30 -6.33
CA ASP A 127 -13.94 1.54 -6.37
C ASP A 127 -15.13 1.50 -7.34
N ASN A 128 -15.17 0.52 -8.27
CA ASN A 128 -16.20 0.44 -9.29
C ASN A 128 -16.96 -0.90 -9.28
N GLN A 129 -18.24 -0.87 -8.89
CA GLN A 129 -19.08 -2.08 -8.84
C GLN A 129 -19.43 -2.64 -10.23
N LEU A 130 -19.41 -1.82 -11.29
CA LEU A 130 -19.83 -2.23 -12.64
C LEU A 130 -18.82 -3.17 -13.29
N ASP A 131 -17.61 -3.19 -12.80
CA ASP A 131 -16.56 -4.09 -13.29
C ASP A 131 -16.73 -5.53 -12.77
N TRP A 132 -17.67 -5.75 -11.85
CA TRP A 132 -17.83 -7.02 -11.14
C TRP A 132 -19.12 -7.76 -11.49
N THR A 133 -19.03 -9.06 -11.68
CA THR A 133 -20.21 -9.94 -11.77
C THR A 133 -20.94 -9.98 -10.42
N ASN A 134 -22.21 -10.39 -10.46
CA ASN A 134 -23.04 -10.48 -9.24
C ASN A 134 -23.25 -9.16 -8.49
N THR A 135 -22.91 -8.03 -9.11
CA THR A 135 -23.18 -6.66 -8.67
C THR A 135 -22.99 -6.47 -7.15
N PRO A 136 -21.74 -6.38 -6.66
CA PRO A 136 -21.48 -6.08 -5.26
C PRO A 136 -22.05 -4.70 -4.89
N LEU A 137 -22.30 -4.46 -3.61
CA LEU A 137 -22.77 -3.15 -3.15
C LEU A 137 -21.60 -2.19 -3.00
N ILE A 138 -21.72 -1.02 -3.60
CA ILE A 138 -20.74 0.06 -3.41
C ILE A 138 -21.06 0.88 -2.16
N THR A 139 -20.06 1.23 -1.37
CA THR A 139 -20.18 2.10 -0.20
C THR A 139 -18.91 2.91 0.03
N SER A 140 -19.06 4.15 0.48
CA SER A 140 -17.95 4.99 0.93
C SER A 140 -17.64 4.83 2.42
N THR A 141 -18.51 4.16 3.17
CA THR A 141 -18.31 3.95 4.60
C THR A 141 -17.16 2.99 4.83
N ASN A 142 -16.16 3.41 5.59
CA ASN A 142 -14.92 2.67 5.90
C ASN A 142 -13.97 2.44 4.72
N ALA A 143 -14.19 2.99 3.54
CA ALA A 143 -13.17 3.00 2.49
C ALA A 143 -11.92 3.76 2.97
N ARG A 144 -10.74 3.23 2.73
CA ARG A 144 -9.45 3.85 3.09
C ARG A 144 -8.52 4.02 1.90
N VAL A 145 -8.75 3.27 0.83
CA VAL A 145 -8.07 3.43 -0.45
C VAL A 145 -9.13 3.83 -1.46
N GLY A 146 -8.89 4.89 -2.22
CA GLY A 146 -9.90 5.42 -3.13
C GLY A 146 -11.06 6.10 -2.39
N GLN A 147 -12.23 6.07 -3.00
CA GLN A 147 -13.45 6.70 -2.49
C GLN A 147 -14.47 5.70 -1.97
N TYR A 148 -14.41 4.48 -2.46
CA TYR A 148 -15.41 3.44 -2.21
C TYR A 148 -14.75 2.12 -1.84
N LEU A 149 -15.55 1.21 -1.37
CA LEU A 149 -15.24 -0.21 -1.26
C LEU A 149 -16.43 -1.03 -1.79
N LEU A 150 -16.19 -2.25 -2.21
CA LEU A 150 -17.23 -3.16 -2.68
C LEU A 150 -17.59 -4.17 -1.62
N THR A 151 -18.83 -4.15 -1.18
CA THR A 151 -19.36 -5.17 -0.27
C THR A 151 -19.85 -6.38 -1.06
N MET A 152 -19.18 -7.49 -0.86
CA MET A 152 -19.53 -8.79 -1.40
C MET A 152 -20.17 -9.64 -0.32
N SER A 153 -21.20 -10.39 -0.65
CA SER A 153 -21.96 -11.20 0.33
C SER A 153 -22.25 -12.60 -0.17
N SER A 154 -22.34 -13.53 0.76
CA SER A 154 -22.80 -14.87 0.52
C SER A 154 -23.90 -15.23 1.50
N ASN A 155 -24.99 -15.82 1.01
CA ASN A 155 -26.13 -16.21 1.81
C ASN A 155 -26.17 -17.72 1.99
N GLY A 156 -26.24 -18.19 3.23
CA GLY A 156 -26.43 -19.58 3.57
C GLY A 156 -25.15 -20.43 3.48
N THR A 157 -25.23 -21.62 2.90
CA THR A 157 -24.18 -22.65 2.96
C THR A 157 -23.20 -22.64 1.80
N SER A 158 -23.45 -21.82 0.76
CA SER A 158 -22.69 -21.86 -0.48
C SER A 158 -21.75 -20.67 -0.59
N ALA A 159 -20.51 -20.94 -0.95
CA ALA A 159 -19.57 -19.90 -1.35
C ALA A 159 -20.08 -19.17 -2.61
N LYS A 160 -19.90 -17.84 -2.65
CA LYS A 160 -20.28 -17.02 -3.81
C LYS A 160 -19.06 -16.35 -4.39
N GLU A 161 -18.89 -16.49 -5.71
CA GLU A 161 -17.79 -15.88 -6.43
C GLU A 161 -18.24 -14.63 -7.17
N TYR A 162 -17.41 -13.61 -7.13
CA TYR A 162 -17.48 -12.35 -7.88
C TYR A 162 -16.27 -12.28 -8.80
N LYS A 163 -16.46 -11.94 -10.07
CA LYS A 163 -15.38 -11.88 -11.05
C LYS A 163 -15.32 -10.49 -11.68
N SER A 164 -14.12 -10.01 -11.92
CA SER A 164 -13.86 -8.76 -12.63
C SER A 164 -12.77 -8.96 -13.67
N ASN A 165 -12.98 -8.45 -14.86
CA ASN A 165 -11.91 -8.32 -15.84
C ASN A 165 -10.97 -7.19 -15.40
N ILE A 166 -9.69 -7.44 -15.52
CA ILE A 166 -8.64 -6.46 -15.20
C ILE A 166 -7.75 -6.24 -16.40
N GLN A 167 -6.99 -5.16 -16.40
CA GLN A 167 -5.88 -5.05 -17.33
C GLN A 167 -4.92 -6.23 -17.10
N ALA A 168 -4.47 -6.85 -18.19
CA ALA A 168 -3.59 -8.00 -18.09
C ALA A 168 -2.35 -7.72 -17.23
N ILE A 169 -2.09 -8.62 -16.29
CA ILE A 169 -0.97 -8.56 -15.35
C ILE A 169 -0.02 -9.70 -15.67
N ASP A 170 1.25 -9.38 -15.78
CA ASP A 170 2.32 -10.38 -15.87
C ASP A 170 2.82 -10.70 -14.44
N LEU A 171 2.48 -11.89 -13.96
CA LEU A 171 2.96 -12.43 -12.69
C LEU A 171 4.29 -13.18 -12.82
N SER A 172 4.77 -13.46 -14.04
CA SER A 172 6.02 -14.22 -14.26
C SER A 172 7.27 -13.45 -13.80
N GLY A 173 7.16 -12.12 -13.71
CA GLY A 173 8.23 -11.26 -13.21
C GLY A 173 8.38 -11.24 -11.68
N TYR A 174 7.42 -11.80 -10.93
CA TYR A 174 7.47 -11.84 -9.48
C TYR A 174 8.10 -13.12 -8.96
N SER A 175 8.80 -13.00 -7.84
CA SER A 175 9.42 -14.14 -7.16
C SER A 175 8.42 -14.85 -6.25
N VAL A 176 8.74 -16.07 -5.85
CA VAL A 176 7.96 -16.84 -4.87
C VAL A 176 7.94 -16.18 -3.47
N ASN A 177 8.90 -15.28 -3.20
CA ASN A 177 8.99 -14.56 -1.93
C ASN A 177 8.17 -13.28 -1.90
N ASP A 178 7.78 -12.76 -3.06
CA ASP A 178 6.91 -11.61 -3.14
C ASP A 178 5.57 -11.89 -2.49
N THR A 179 4.88 -10.84 -2.07
CA THR A 179 3.70 -11.01 -1.23
C THR A 179 2.47 -10.34 -1.82
N LEU A 180 1.33 -10.98 -1.60
CA LEU A 180 -0.01 -10.43 -1.84
C LEU A 180 -0.58 -9.92 -0.52
N LYS A 181 -1.25 -8.78 -0.55
CA LYS A 181 -1.90 -8.18 0.62
C LYS A 181 -3.27 -7.61 0.26
N LEU A 182 -4.25 -7.91 1.10
CA LEU A 182 -5.64 -7.49 0.94
C LEU A 182 -6.04 -6.52 2.05
N ALA A 183 -6.63 -5.40 1.68
CA ALA A 183 -7.33 -4.49 2.57
C ALA A 183 -8.84 -4.75 2.50
N TYR A 184 -9.49 -4.95 3.64
CA TYR A 184 -10.89 -5.32 3.69
C TYR A 184 -11.58 -4.90 4.99
N VAL A 185 -12.91 -4.84 4.96
CA VAL A 185 -13.76 -4.62 6.14
C VAL A 185 -14.48 -5.92 6.47
N LYS A 186 -14.18 -6.51 7.61
CA LYS A 186 -14.92 -7.67 8.12
C LYS A 186 -16.19 -7.20 8.81
N ASN A 187 -17.34 -7.42 8.17
CA ASN A 187 -18.61 -6.91 8.64
C ASN A 187 -19.22 -7.72 9.79
N ASP A 188 -18.93 -9.04 9.80
CA ASP A 188 -19.50 -9.98 10.79
C ASP A 188 -18.51 -11.09 11.16
N ALA A 189 -18.88 -11.90 12.14
CA ALA A 189 -18.06 -13.02 12.61
C ALA A 189 -18.14 -14.27 11.73
N ASN A 190 -19.11 -14.33 10.80
CA ASN A 190 -19.41 -15.53 10.03
C ASN A 190 -18.53 -15.69 8.80
N LEU A 191 -17.70 -14.70 8.47
CA LEU A 191 -16.75 -14.80 7.37
C LEU A 191 -15.67 -15.82 7.72
N GLN A 192 -15.68 -16.96 7.04
CA GLN A 192 -14.71 -18.02 7.23
C GLN A 192 -13.44 -17.80 6.40
N ASN A 193 -13.59 -17.58 5.07
CA ASN A 193 -12.48 -17.38 4.16
C ASN A 193 -12.83 -16.41 3.04
N ILE A 194 -11.80 -15.76 2.50
CA ILE A 194 -11.81 -15.05 1.23
C ILE A 194 -10.82 -15.76 0.32
N ILE A 195 -11.29 -16.29 -0.83
CA ILE A 195 -10.41 -16.94 -1.80
C ILE A 195 -10.22 -15.97 -2.96
N ILE A 196 -8.97 -15.65 -3.26
CA ILE A 196 -8.59 -14.80 -4.38
C ILE A 196 -8.10 -15.69 -5.49
N LYS A 197 -8.63 -15.49 -6.70
CA LYS A 197 -8.25 -16.22 -7.90
C LYS A 197 -7.75 -15.29 -8.96
N PHE A 198 -6.69 -15.69 -9.64
CA PHE A 198 -6.07 -15.00 -10.76
C PHE A 198 -6.21 -15.86 -12.02
N TYR A 199 -7.08 -15.44 -12.93
CA TYR A 199 -7.45 -16.19 -14.11
C TYR A 199 -6.62 -15.77 -15.32
N SER A 200 -6.01 -16.73 -16.01
CA SER A 200 -5.46 -16.57 -17.35
C SER A 200 -6.48 -17.00 -18.42
N SER A 201 -7.44 -17.88 -18.08
CA SER A 201 -8.58 -18.26 -18.89
C SER A 201 -9.79 -18.57 -18.00
N ALA A 202 -10.92 -18.90 -18.60
CA ALA A 202 -12.14 -19.23 -17.83
C ALA A 202 -11.98 -20.41 -16.87
N LEU A 203 -11.04 -21.33 -17.13
CA LEU A 203 -10.82 -22.54 -16.34
C LEU A 203 -9.43 -22.57 -15.67
N ASP A 204 -8.49 -21.79 -16.18
CA ASP A 204 -7.09 -21.81 -15.74
C ASP A 204 -6.82 -20.63 -14.84
N TYR A 205 -6.56 -20.89 -13.55
CA TYR A 205 -6.31 -19.87 -12.54
C TYR A 205 -5.34 -20.35 -11.46
N TYR A 206 -4.67 -19.39 -10.83
CA TYR A 206 -4.06 -19.55 -9.52
C TYR A 206 -5.03 -19.12 -8.43
N SER A 207 -4.94 -19.70 -7.25
CA SER A 207 -5.78 -19.31 -6.12
C SER A 207 -5.03 -19.25 -4.81
N VAL A 208 -5.48 -18.37 -3.93
CA VAL A 208 -4.98 -18.30 -2.55
C VAL A 208 -6.12 -18.00 -1.59
N THR A 209 -6.05 -18.61 -0.41
CA THR A 209 -7.03 -18.42 0.65
C THR A 209 -6.51 -17.43 1.68
N VAL A 210 -7.27 -16.35 1.90
CA VAL A 210 -7.07 -15.39 2.98
C VAL A 210 -7.93 -15.79 4.15
N THR A 211 -7.31 -16.13 5.28
CA THR A 211 -8.02 -16.33 6.55
C THR A 211 -8.23 -14.96 7.19
N PRO A 212 -9.49 -14.55 7.41
CA PRO A 212 -9.75 -13.22 7.96
C PRO A 212 -9.25 -13.08 9.40
N ASN A 213 -8.65 -11.94 9.69
CA ASN A 213 -8.21 -11.59 11.04
C ASN A 213 -9.39 -11.56 12.03
N ALA A 214 -9.09 -11.81 13.30
CA ALA A 214 -10.11 -11.82 14.36
C ALA A 214 -10.80 -10.46 14.51
N GLY A 215 -12.03 -10.47 14.98
CA GLY A 215 -12.87 -9.28 15.20
C GLY A 215 -13.42 -8.69 13.90
N THR A 216 -14.34 -7.76 14.03
CA THR A 216 -14.95 -7.00 12.92
C THR A 216 -14.18 -5.71 12.62
N GLY A 217 -14.58 -4.98 11.58
CA GLY A 217 -14.01 -3.69 11.17
C GLY A 217 -12.93 -3.82 10.11
N TYR A 218 -12.23 -2.70 9.86
CA TYR A 218 -11.19 -2.61 8.85
C TYR A 218 -9.96 -3.45 9.21
N LYS A 219 -9.46 -4.21 8.26
CA LYS A 219 -8.35 -5.14 8.41
C LYS A 219 -7.39 -5.07 7.22
N LEU A 220 -6.13 -5.31 7.49
CA LEU A 220 -5.16 -5.72 6.49
C LEU A 220 -4.90 -7.22 6.68
N SER A 221 -4.88 -8.00 5.60
CA SER A 221 -4.44 -9.38 5.70
C SER A 221 -2.99 -9.46 6.17
N SER A 222 -2.56 -10.60 6.69
CA SER A 222 -1.14 -10.93 6.72
C SER A 222 -0.58 -10.95 5.30
N ASP A 223 0.73 -10.77 5.16
CA ASP A 223 1.41 -10.94 3.89
C ASP A 223 1.31 -12.41 3.45
N ILE A 224 0.86 -12.63 2.22
CA ILE A 224 0.66 -13.95 1.63
C ILE A 224 1.71 -14.13 0.55
N LYS A 225 2.67 -15.04 0.74
CA LYS A 225 3.71 -15.30 -0.25
C LYS A 225 3.10 -15.78 -1.57
N LEU A 226 3.63 -15.32 -2.69
CA LEU A 226 3.22 -15.75 -4.02
C LEU A 226 3.53 -17.23 -4.27
N ASP A 227 4.46 -17.83 -3.53
CA ASP A 227 4.66 -19.28 -3.51
C ASP A 227 3.35 -20.03 -3.22
N ASN A 228 2.56 -19.54 -2.24
CA ASN A 228 1.26 -20.11 -1.91
C ASN A 228 0.24 -19.96 -3.04
N LEU A 229 0.35 -18.90 -3.85
CA LEU A 229 -0.49 -18.67 -5.00
C LEU A 229 -0.10 -19.62 -6.15
N PHE A 230 1.17 -19.65 -6.52
CA PHE A 230 1.68 -20.43 -7.65
C PHE A 230 1.59 -21.95 -7.43
N SER A 231 1.69 -22.40 -6.17
CA SER A 231 1.50 -23.82 -5.84
C SER A 231 0.05 -24.31 -5.95
N ASN A 232 -0.93 -23.40 -6.05
CA ASN A 232 -2.36 -23.71 -6.14
C ASN A 232 -2.94 -23.35 -7.52
N ALA A 233 -2.34 -23.87 -8.58
CA ALA A 233 -2.87 -23.79 -9.93
C ALA A 233 -4.05 -24.74 -10.12
N SER A 234 -5.12 -24.29 -10.77
CA SER A 234 -6.28 -25.13 -11.13
C SER A 234 -5.93 -26.21 -12.17
N THR A 235 -5.01 -25.86 -13.07
CA THR A 235 -4.47 -26.73 -14.12
C THR A 235 -3.00 -26.43 -14.37
N LEU A 236 -2.34 -27.25 -15.18
CA LEU A 236 -0.97 -27.01 -15.65
C LEU A 236 -0.88 -25.94 -16.75
N ASN A 237 -2.03 -25.45 -17.24
CA ASN A 237 -2.10 -24.51 -18.36
C ASN A 237 -2.26 -23.05 -17.92
N VAL A 238 -2.19 -22.77 -16.62
CA VAL A 238 -2.26 -21.37 -16.14
C VAL A 238 -1.07 -20.58 -16.68
N ASP A 239 -1.35 -19.53 -17.42
CA ASP A 239 -0.33 -18.64 -17.97
C ASP A 239 -0.09 -17.46 -17.01
N PRO A 240 1.00 -17.44 -16.25
CA PRO A 240 1.30 -16.37 -15.31
C PRO A 240 1.59 -15.02 -16.01
N SER A 241 1.98 -15.05 -17.29
CA SER A 241 2.29 -13.82 -18.03
C SER A 241 1.04 -13.07 -18.53
N ASN A 242 -0.14 -13.69 -18.43
CA ASN A 242 -1.38 -13.14 -18.97
C ASN A 242 -2.57 -13.36 -18.03
N ILE A 243 -2.49 -12.81 -16.82
CA ILE A 243 -3.64 -12.79 -15.89
C ILE A 243 -4.55 -11.63 -16.29
N ASN A 244 -5.76 -11.91 -16.70
CA ASN A 244 -6.71 -10.92 -17.25
C ASN A 244 -8.04 -10.82 -16.49
N GLN A 245 -8.25 -11.67 -15.49
CA GLN A 245 -9.43 -11.62 -14.64
C GLN A 245 -9.07 -12.01 -13.22
N ILE A 246 -9.71 -11.35 -12.25
CA ILE A 246 -9.67 -11.76 -10.85
C ILE A 246 -11.03 -12.28 -10.42
N GLY A 247 -11.02 -13.27 -9.53
CA GLY A 247 -12.20 -13.80 -8.85
C GLY A 247 -12.04 -13.70 -7.35
N ILE A 248 -13.09 -13.27 -6.68
CA ILE A 248 -13.15 -13.25 -5.21
C ILE A 248 -14.30 -14.16 -4.77
N THR A 249 -13.97 -15.20 -4.02
CA THR A 249 -14.96 -16.10 -3.46
C THR A 249 -15.11 -15.86 -1.96
N ILE A 250 -16.32 -15.57 -1.53
CA ILE A 250 -16.65 -15.36 -0.12
C ILE A 250 -17.25 -16.65 0.44
N THR A 251 -16.61 -17.19 1.46
CA THR A 251 -17.04 -18.43 2.12
C THR A 251 -17.57 -18.12 3.52
N PRO A 252 -18.86 -18.35 3.77
CA PRO A 252 -19.43 -18.20 5.11
C PRO A 252 -19.14 -19.42 5.98
N THR A 253 -19.25 -19.24 7.29
CA THR A 253 -19.44 -20.37 8.20
C THR A 253 -20.71 -21.10 7.84
N SER A 254 -20.69 -22.43 7.90
CA SER A 254 -21.81 -23.29 7.49
C SER A 254 -23.15 -22.84 8.08
N GLY A 255 -24.15 -22.70 7.23
CA GLY A 255 -25.52 -22.30 7.62
C GLY A 255 -25.69 -20.81 7.92
N GLN A 256 -24.65 -19.99 7.77
CA GLN A 256 -24.69 -18.55 8.07
C GLN A 256 -24.56 -17.70 6.79
N SER A 257 -25.11 -16.50 6.87
CA SER A 257 -24.81 -15.46 5.87
C SER A 257 -23.63 -14.64 6.33
N THR A 258 -22.83 -14.12 5.38
CA THR A 258 -21.71 -13.23 5.67
C THR A 258 -21.55 -12.18 4.60
N SER A 259 -20.87 -11.08 4.95
CA SER A 259 -20.46 -10.07 4.02
C SER A 259 -19.07 -9.52 4.36
N VAL A 260 -18.38 -9.04 3.33
CA VAL A 260 -17.07 -8.42 3.47
C VAL A 260 -16.99 -7.21 2.53
N GLY A 261 -16.49 -6.09 3.02
CA GLY A 261 -16.13 -4.95 2.19
C GLY A 261 -14.70 -5.13 1.69
N LEU A 262 -14.46 -5.09 0.39
CA LEU A 262 -13.12 -5.13 -0.21
C LEU A 262 -12.72 -3.72 -0.61
N ASP A 263 -11.51 -3.32 -0.24
CA ASP A 263 -11.01 -1.96 -0.40
C ASP A 263 -9.82 -1.88 -1.35
N ALA A 264 -8.81 -2.74 -1.19
CA ALA A 264 -7.66 -2.78 -2.09
C ALA A 264 -6.95 -4.13 -2.07
N LEU A 265 -6.43 -4.54 -3.22
CA LEU A 265 -5.58 -5.71 -3.39
C LEU A 265 -4.29 -5.29 -4.08
N ARG A 266 -3.15 -5.68 -3.51
CA ARG A 266 -1.83 -5.36 -4.05
C ARG A 266 -0.85 -6.50 -3.97
N ILE A 267 0.14 -6.50 -4.87
CA ILE A 267 1.36 -7.29 -4.76
C ILE A 267 2.49 -6.39 -4.28
N ASN A 268 3.31 -6.88 -3.37
CA ASN A 268 4.56 -6.25 -2.93
C ASN A 268 5.73 -7.07 -3.45
N ASP A 269 6.66 -6.39 -4.10
CA ASP A 269 7.98 -6.93 -4.40
C ASP A 269 8.81 -6.94 -3.10
N GLU A 270 9.26 -8.10 -2.71
CA GLU A 270 10.06 -8.34 -1.51
C GLU A 270 11.55 -8.47 -1.84
N ASP A 271 12.03 -7.90 -2.93
CA ASP A 271 13.45 -7.95 -3.28
C ASP A 271 14.31 -7.29 -2.20
N THR A 272 14.54 -8.07 -1.16
CA THR A 272 15.27 -7.67 0.05
C THR A 272 16.77 -7.46 -0.22
N PHE A 273 17.25 -7.79 -1.40
CA PHE A 273 18.68 -7.73 -1.73
C PHE A 273 19.10 -6.51 -2.51
N ASN A 274 18.15 -5.70 -2.97
CA ASN A 274 18.54 -4.49 -3.66
C ASN A 274 18.73 -3.34 -2.65
N PRO A 275 19.98 -2.96 -2.34
CA PRO A 275 20.26 -1.88 -1.38
C PRO A 275 19.73 -0.52 -1.80
N ASN A 276 19.27 -0.38 -3.06
CA ASN A 276 18.78 0.87 -3.61
C ASN A 276 17.26 1.08 -3.39
N PHE A 277 16.54 0.10 -2.83
CA PHE A 277 15.08 0.15 -2.68
C PHE A 277 14.57 0.26 -1.26
N GLY A 278 15.47 0.25 -0.30
CA GLY A 278 15.11 0.29 1.11
C GLY A 278 14.43 1.60 1.52
N LEU A 279 13.50 1.49 2.43
CA LEU A 279 12.81 2.62 3.05
C LEU A 279 13.80 3.45 3.89
N ILE A 280 13.98 4.74 3.57
CA ILE A 280 14.85 5.65 4.31
C ILE A 280 14.25 6.00 5.67
N SER A 281 12.96 6.34 5.66
CA SER A 281 12.24 6.68 6.87
C SER A 281 10.77 6.34 6.76
N ARG A 282 10.13 6.06 7.89
CA ARG A 282 8.70 5.82 8.00
C ARG A 282 8.11 6.60 9.16
N SER A 283 6.93 7.14 8.96
CA SER A 283 6.10 7.72 10.01
C SER A 283 4.73 7.06 9.98
N VAL A 284 4.18 6.83 11.16
CA VAL A 284 2.79 6.39 11.33
C VAL A 284 2.06 7.51 12.06
N LEU A 285 0.97 7.97 11.46
CA LEU A 285 0.19 9.08 11.97
C LEU A 285 -0.68 8.62 13.15
N THR A 286 -0.69 9.37 14.23
CA THR A 286 -1.54 9.08 15.40
C THR A 286 -3.02 9.23 15.09
N THR A 287 -3.34 10.14 14.17
CA THR A 287 -4.68 10.33 13.62
C THR A 287 -4.59 10.24 12.09
N PRO A 288 -5.37 9.37 11.44
CA PRO A 288 -5.37 9.29 9.99
C PRO A 288 -5.73 10.64 9.35
N LEU A 289 -4.98 11.03 8.33
CA LEU A 289 -5.29 12.19 7.51
C LEU A 289 -6.20 11.76 6.36
N VAL A 290 -7.43 12.27 6.33
CA VAL A 290 -8.39 11.97 5.26
C VAL A 290 -8.08 12.85 4.05
N LYS A 291 -7.60 12.25 2.99
CA LYS A 291 -7.38 12.89 1.70
C LYS A 291 -8.61 12.70 0.82
N LEU A 292 -9.37 13.75 0.63
CA LEU A 292 -10.56 13.71 -0.24
C LEU A 292 -10.17 13.90 -1.71
N ALA A 293 -10.93 13.27 -2.62
CA ALA A 293 -10.86 13.60 -4.04
C ALA A 293 -11.21 15.08 -4.27
N GLY A 294 -10.63 15.67 -5.29
CA GLY A 294 -10.82 17.10 -5.61
C GLY A 294 -9.96 18.07 -4.79
N ARG A 295 -9.17 17.59 -3.83
CA ARG A 295 -8.24 18.43 -3.05
C ARG A 295 -6.81 17.94 -3.20
N GLN A 296 -5.87 18.87 -3.33
CA GLN A 296 -4.44 18.58 -3.31
C GLN A 296 -3.93 18.61 -1.86
N VAL A 297 -2.96 17.76 -1.54
CA VAL A 297 -2.20 17.83 -0.29
C VAL A 297 -0.73 17.86 -0.63
N ASP A 298 -0.04 18.90 -0.17
CA ASP A 298 1.41 19.00 -0.28
C ASP A 298 2.06 18.47 1.00
N VAL A 299 3.16 17.73 0.84
CA VAL A 299 3.86 17.11 1.96
C VAL A 299 5.33 17.50 1.91
N GLU A 300 5.83 18.00 3.01
CA GLU A 300 7.24 18.27 3.21
C GLU A 300 7.85 17.23 4.12
N TYR A 301 8.95 16.64 3.71
CA TYR A 301 9.83 15.88 4.57
C TYR A 301 11.03 16.74 4.95
N ARG A 302 11.13 17.07 6.23
CA ARG A 302 12.22 17.84 6.80
C ARG A 302 13.16 16.91 7.55
N LEU A 303 14.43 16.89 7.15
CA LEU A 303 15.49 16.15 7.81
C LEU A 303 16.40 17.13 8.52
N ASP A 304 16.31 17.18 9.85
CA ASP A 304 17.14 18.04 10.69
C ASP A 304 18.47 17.33 10.96
N LEU A 305 19.55 18.03 10.58
CA LEU A 305 20.93 17.66 10.86
C LEU A 305 21.32 18.36 12.17
N GLY A 306 21.00 17.77 13.30
CA GLY A 306 21.37 18.31 14.60
C GLY A 306 22.87 18.07 14.85
N PHE A 307 23.64 19.13 14.96
CA PHE A 307 25.00 19.13 15.45
C PHE A 307 25.04 19.61 16.88
#